data_d2a3c009dbe1441170c64316cd45d8bd
#
_entry.id   d2a3c009dbe1441170c64316cd45d8bd
#
_cell.length_a   1.000
_cell.length_b   1.000
_cell.length_c   1.000
_cell.angle_alpha   90.00
_cell.angle_beta   90.00
_cell.angle_gamma   90.00
#
_symmetry.space_group_name_H-M   'P 1'
#
loop_
_entity.id
_entity.type
_entity.pdbx_description
1 polymer ?
#
loop_
_entity_poly.entity_id
_entity_poly.type
_entity_poly.pdbx_seq_one_letter_code
_entity_poly.pdbx_strand_id
1 'polypeptide(L)'
;MMMGEVTADLCLPYLMSVIVNYGVEGISVTDPNFGSSLAATILRVFTGSTDVGRMTMIIVIGALMLLITLIGGFFGTFCAYTAARASQGVGHDLRCDAYRRVMSLSIEQTDKFTTGSLVTRMTNDITQTVDFVEMILRMLVRSPMFFIGGTFMLLSLNPSFGTVLLCALPVMVVMLLFIVMRSVPIFSVVQKKLDRVNSVVQENVSGARVVKA
;
A
#
# COMPACT_ATOMS: atom_id res chain seq x y z
N MET A 1 -11.37 -0.98 -9.59
CA MET A 1 -11.49 -0.31 -8.28
C MET A 1 -10.19 0.38 -7.87
N MET A 2 -9.04 -0.32 -7.78
CA MET A 2 -7.73 0.31 -7.49
C MET A 2 -7.37 1.45 -8.46
N MET A 3 -7.68 1.29 -9.75
CA MET A 3 -7.47 2.39 -10.72
C MET A 3 -8.23 3.66 -10.35
N GLY A 4 -9.47 3.53 -9.87
CA GLY A 4 -10.29 4.66 -9.44
C GLY A 4 -9.71 5.38 -8.21
N GLU A 5 -9.20 4.62 -7.23
CA GLU A 5 -8.53 5.16 -6.05
C GLU A 5 -7.25 5.92 -6.45
N VAL A 6 -6.36 5.28 -7.23
CA VAL A 6 -5.10 5.89 -7.67
C VAL A 6 -5.32 7.13 -8.54
N THR A 7 -6.32 7.11 -9.44
CA THR A 7 -6.64 8.30 -10.24
C THR A 7 -7.19 9.43 -9.39
N ALA A 8 -8.02 9.14 -8.39
CA ALA A 8 -8.50 10.15 -7.45
C ALA A 8 -7.33 10.77 -6.65
N ASP A 9 -6.44 9.92 -6.11
CA ASP A 9 -5.27 10.37 -5.35
C ASP A 9 -4.31 11.23 -6.21
N LEU A 10 -4.11 10.88 -7.48
CA LEU A 10 -3.28 11.64 -8.41
C LEU A 10 -3.93 12.96 -8.87
N CYS A 11 -5.26 13.05 -8.89
CA CYS A 11 -5.95 14.31 -9.23
C CYS A 11 -5.78 15.39 -8.14
N LEU A 12 -5.59 15.01 -6.87
CA LEU A 12 -5.51 15.98 -5.77
C LEU A 12 -4.32 16.95 -5.88
N PRO A 13 -3.05 16.51 -6.12
CA PRO A 13 -1.92 17.42 -6.31
C PRO A 13 -2.12 18.35 -7.51
N TYR A 14 -2.77 17.85 -8.56
CA TYR A 14 -3.07 18.65 -9.74
C TYR A 14 -4.07 19.78 -9.44
N LEU A 15 -5.18 19.47 -8.77
CA LEU A 15 -6.16 20.49 -8.35
C LEU A 15 -5.55 21.47 -7.36
N MET A 16 -4.65 21.01 -6.49
CA MET A 16 -3.91 21.89 -5.58
C MET A 16 -3.02 22.86 -6.35
N SER A 17 -2.32 22.41 -7.40
CA SER A 17 -1.53 23.31 -8.25
C SER A 17 -2.38 24.38 -8.94
N VAL A 18 -3.60 24.01 -9.32
CA VAL A 18 -4.56 24.97 -9.90
C VAL A 18 -4.99 26.04 -8.88
N ILE A 19 -5.27 25.63 -7.63
CA ILE A 19 -5.60 26.58 -6.55
C ILE A 19 -4.44 27.55 -6.30
N VAL A 20 -3.20 27.05 -6.26
CA VAL A 20 -2.03 27.89 -5.99
C VAL A 20 -1.81 28.88 -7.13
N ASN A 21 -1.73 28.39 -8.37
CA ASN A 21 -1.38 29.23 -9.52
C ASN A 21 -2.45 30.28 -9.82
N TYR A 22 -3.72 29.91 -9.83
CA TYR A 22 -4.81 30.80 -10.24
C TYR A 22 -5.52 31.45 -9.06
N GLY A 23 -5.66 30.74 -7.94
CA GLY A 23 -6.36 31.26 -6.77
C GLY A 23 -5.50 32.20 -5.93
N VAL A 24 -4.24 31.82 -5.67
CA VAL A 24 -3.31 32.58 -4.80
C VAL A 24 -2.45 33.54 -5.62
N GLU A 25 -1.75 33.07 -6.64
CA GLU A 25 -0.85 33.89 -7.46
C GLU A 25 -1.58 34.79 -8.46
N GLY A 26 -2.83 34.47 -8.79
CA GLY A 26 -3.67 35.29 -9.65
C GLY A 26 -3.26 35.30 -11.13
N ILE A 27 -2.58 34.24 -11.55
CA ILE A 27 -2.23 34.04 -12.97
C ILE A 27 -3.53 33.86 -13.76
N SER A 28 -3.67 34.54 -14.91
CA SER A 28 -4.90 34.46 -15.70
C SER A 28 -5.10 33.08 -16.33
N VAL A 29 -6.32 32.57 -16.31
CA VAL A 29 -6.75 31.27 -16.86
C VAL A 29 -6.49 31.14 -18.37
N THR A 30 -6.02 32.18 -19.04
CA THR A 30 -5.79 32.27 -20.49
C THR A 30 -4.46 31.69 -20.95
N ASP A 31 -3.56 31.28 -20.05
CA ASP A 31 -2.28 30.68 -20.44
C ASP A 31 -2.46 29.29 -21.03
N PRO A 32 -1.77 28.95 -22.16
CA PRO A 32 -1.98 27.68 -22.90
C PRO A 32 -1.43 26.44 -22.23
N ASN A 33 -1.08 26.48 -20.94
CA ASN A 33 -0.60 25.35 -20.19
C ASN A 33 -1.75 24.37 -19.88
N PHE A 34 -1.45 23.07 -19.89
CA PHE A 34 -2.42 21.99 -19.65
C PHE A 34 -3.29 22.22 -18.39
N GLY A 35 -2.73 22.83 -17.35
CA GLY A 35 -3.44 23.21 -16.14
C GLY A 35 -4.56 24.23 -16.36
N SER A 36 -4.35 25.22 -17.24
CA SER A 36 -5.34 26.27 -17.52
C SER A 36 -6.57 25.72 -18.22
N SER A 37 -6.40 24.82 -19.18
CA SER A 37 -7.51 24.26 -19.96
C SER A 37 -8.45 23.41 -19.12
N LEU A 38 -7.93 22.62 -18.18
CA LEU A 38 -8.74 21.84 -17.25
C LEU A 38 -9.40 22.72 -16.18
N ALA A 39 -8.68 23.71 -15.63
CA ALA A 39 -9.25 24.67 -14.71
C ALA A 39 -10.39 25.44 -15.37
N ALA A 40 -10.22 25.90 -16.61
CA ALA A 40 -11.26 26.57 -17.39
C ALA A 40 -12.46 25.64 -17.66
N THR A 41 -12.22 24.37 -17.95
CA THR A 41 -13.29 23.39 -18.18
C THR A 41 -14.07 23.11 -16.89
N ILE A 42 -13.38 22.91 -15.77
CA ILE A 42 -13.99 22.70 -14.44
C ILE A 42 -14.85 23.92 -14.07
N LEU A 43 -14.31 25.14 -14.22
CA LEU A 43 -15.04 26.36 -13.92
C LEU A 43 -16.27 26.54 -14.82
N ARG A 44 -16.15 26.26 -16.11
CA ARG A 44 -17.31 26.31 -17.05
C ARG A 44 -18.42 25.35 -16.67
N VAL A 45 -18.06 24.13 -16.28
CA VAL A 45 -19.03 23.09 -15.90
C VAL A 45 -19.74 23.44 -14.60
N PHE A 46 -19.02 23.98 -13.61
CA PHE A 46 -19.60 24.23 -12.27
C PHE A 46 -20.16 25.64 -12.07
N THR A 47 -19.66 26.63 -12.79
CA THR A 47 -20.02 28.03 -12.53
C THR A 47 -20.66 28.72 -13.78
N GLY A 48 -20.60 28.07 -14.94
CA GLY A 48 -21.16 28.60 -16.19
C GLY A 48 -20.37 29.75 -16.82
N SER A 49 -19.31 30.25 -16.16
CA SER A 49 -18.46 31.34 -16.66
C SER A 49 -17.00 31.12 -16.26
N THR A 50 -16.07 31.64 -17.06
CA THR A 50 -14.63 31.63 -16.80
C THR A 50 -14.15 32.86 -16.03
N ASP A 51 -15.00 33.86 -15.87
CA ASP A 51 -14.67 35.11 -15.18
C ASP A 51 -15.28 35.12 -13.77
N VAL A 52 -14.71 34.28 -12.91
CA VAL A 52 -15.20 34.08 -11.53
C VAL A 52 -14.22 34.71 -10.56
N GLY A 53 -14.74 35.34 -9.50
CA GLY A 53 -13.91 35.92 -8.46
C GLY A 53 -12.99 34.84 -7.83
N ARG A 54 -11.75 35.21 -7.50
CA ARG A 54 -10.72 34.30 -6.94
C ARG A 54 -11.24 33.44 -5.78
N MET A 55 -12.04 34.04 -4.90
CA MET A 55 -12.60 33.35 -3.72
C MET A 55 -13.58 32.24 -4.13
N THR A 56 -14.43 32.51 -5.11
CA THR A 56 -15.39 31.51 -5.63
C THR A 56 -14.66 30.34 -6.29
N MET A 57 -13.57 30.63 -7.01
CA MET A 57 -12.74 29.61 -7.63
C MET A 57 -12.10 28.67 -6.61
N ILE A 58 -11.51 29.22 -5.55
CA ILE A 58 -10.92 28.44 -4.46
C ILE A 58 -11.97 27.54 -3.80
N ILE A 59 -13.16 28.08 -3.53
CA ILE A 59 -14.26 27.33 -2.90
C ILE A 59 -14.73 26.18 -3.81
N VAL A 60 -14.93 26.44 -5.10
CA VAL A 60 -15.40 25.40 -6.05
C VAL A 60 -14.38 24.29 -6.21
N ILE A 61 -13.10 24.63 -6.41
CA ILE A 61 -12.05 23.60 -6.55
C ILE A 61 -11.85 22.86 -5.22
N GLY A 62 -11.90 23.54 -4.08
CA GLY A 62 -11.84 22.92 -2.77
C GLY A 62 -13.00 21.94 -2.51
N ALA A 63 -14.22 22.31 -2.90
CA ALA A 63 -15.37 21.41 -2.83
C ALA A 63 -15.21 20.21 -3.77
N LEU A 64 -14.67 20.41 -4.97
CA LEU A 64 -14.38 19.33 -5.92
C LEU A 64 -13.31 18.37 -5.36
N MET A 65 -12.25 18.89 -4.72
CA MET A 65 -11.24 18.06 -4.04
C MET A 65 -11.86 17.19 -2.95
N LEU A 66 -12.75 17.74 -2.13
CA LEU A 66 -13.47 16.97 -1.10
C LEU A 66 -14.31 15.85 -1.74
N LEU A 67 -15.02 16.15 -2.82
CA LEU A 67 -15.84 15.17 -3.54
C LEU A 67 -14.96 14.05 -4.12
N ILE A 68 -13.85 14.38 -4.76
CA ILE A 68 -12.89 13.40 -5.30
C ILE A 68 -12.30 12.53 -4.17
N THR A 69 -11.97 13.14 -3.03
CA THR A 69 -11.46 12.40 -1.86
C THR A 69 -12.50 11.41 -1.32
N LEU A 70 -13.77 11.80 -1.24
CA LEU A 70 -14.85 10.90 -0.83
C LEU A 70 -15.02 9.72 -1.81
N ILE A 71 -14.99 10.00 -3.11
CA ILE A 71 -15.09 8.96 -4.14
C ILE A 71 -13.86 8.04 -4.08
N GLY A 72 -12.65 8.60 -3.97
CA GLY A 72 -11.41 7.84 -3.81
C GLY A 72 -11.42 6.95 -2.57
N GLY A 73 -11.86 7.48 -1.43
CA GLY A 73 -12.05 6.74 -0.18
C GLY A 73 -13.05 5.59 -0.31
N PHE A 74 -14.15 5.81 -1.03
CA PHE A 74 -15.10 4.74 -1.33
C PHE A 74 -14.45 3.61 -2.15
N PHE A 75 -13.74 3.96 -3.22
CA PHE A 75 -13.01 2.98 -4.04
C PHE A 75 -11.92 2.26 -3.24
N GLY A 76 -11.19 2.96 -2.39
CA GLY A 76 -10.16 2.38 -1.52
C GLY A 76 -10.73 1.38 -0.52
N THR A 77 -11.83 1.74 0.16
CA THR A 77 -12.52 0.86 1.11
C THR A 77 -13.07 -0.37 0.42
N PHE A 78 -13.71 -0.21 -0.73
CA PHE A 78 -14.25 -1.33 -1.51
C PHE A 78 -13.12 -2.24 -2.03
N CYS A 79 -12.01 -1.66 -2.45
CA CYS A 79 -10.83 -2.40 -2.86
C CYS A 79 -10.24 -3.23 -1.71
N ALA A 80 -10.10 -2.64 -0.51
CA ALA A 80 -9.64 -3.34 0.68
C ALA A 80 -10.57 -4.50 1.04
N TYR A 81 -11.88 -4.28 1.00
CA TYR A 81 -12.88 -5.32 1.25
C TYR A 81 -12.77 -6.50 0.26
N THR A 82 -12.65 -6.21 -1.04
CA THR A 82 -12.54 -7.26 -2.05
C THR A 82 -11.23 -8.02 -1.96
N ALA A 83 -10.11 -7.36 -1.67
CA ALA A 83 -8.82 -8.00 -1.45
C ALA A 83 -8.84 -8.91 -0.22
N ALA A 84 -9.39 -8.43 0.91
CA ALA A 84 -9.55 -9.22 2.12
C ALA A 84 -10.46 -10.46 1.88
N ARG A 85 -11.56 -10.28 1.15
CA ARG A 85 -12.45 -11.39 0.82
C ARG A 85 -11.78 -12.44 -0.08
N ALA A 86 -11.01 -12.00 -1.06
CA ALA A 86 -10.25 -12.89 -1.95
C ALA A 86 -9.17 -13.66 -1.18
N SER A 87 -8.40 -12.99 -0.31
CA SER A 87 -7.35 -13.63 0.50
C SER A 87 -7.94 -14.63 1.49
N GLN A 88 -9.08 -14.34 2.12
CA GLN A 88 -9.78 -15.29 2.98
C GLN A 88 -10.32 -16.50 2.21
N GLY A 89 -10.75 -16.32 0.95
CA GLY A 89 -11.10 -17.43 0.06
C GLY A 89 -9.92 -18.38 -0.18
N VAL A 90 -8.75 -17.83 -0.50
CA VAL A 90 -7.50 -18.61 -0.62
C VAL A 90 -7.18 -19.33 0.70
N GLY A 91 -7.35 -18.67 1.83
CA GLY A 91 -7.13 -19.26 3.15
C GLY A 91 -8.08 -20.42 3.45
N HIS A 92 -9.34 -20.31 3.04
CA HIS A 92 -10.31 -21.40 3.16
C HIS A 92 -9.86 -22.64 2.34
N ASP A 93 -9.52 -22.43 1.07
CA ASP A 93 -9.10 -23.51 0.18
C ASP A 93 -7.81 -24.18 0.69
N LEU A 94 -6.83 -23.38 1.14
CA LEU A 94 -5.60 -23.89 1.72
C LEU A 94 -5.86 -24.73 2.98
N ARG A 95 -6.78 -24.31 3.86
CA ARG A 95 -7.14 -25.09 5.06
C ARG A 95 -7.81 -26.41 4.69
N CYS A 96 -8.72 -26.38 3.72
CA CYS A 96 -9.39 -27.60 3.24
C CYS A 96 -8.39 -28.59 2.62
N ASP A 97 -7.47 -28.10 1.78
CA ASP A 97 -6.49 -28.96 1.13
C ASP A 97 -5.45 -29.50 2.13
N ALA A 98 -4.98 -28.66 3.05
CA ALA A 98 -4.09 -29.07 4.13
C ALA A 98 -4.74 -30.15 4.99
N TYR A 99 -6.01 -29.96 5.38
CA TYR A 99 -6.76 -30.94 6.16
C TYR A 99 -6.89 -32.27 5.41
N ARG A 100 -7.32 -32.24 4.14
CA ARG A 100 -7.40 -33.44 3.30
C ARG A 100 -6.06 -34.15 3.22
N ARG A 101 -4.97 -33.40 3.07
CA ARG A 101 -3.63 -33.95 2.98
C ARG A 101 -3.20 -34.61 4.30
N VAL A 102 -3.44 -33.98 5.42
CA VAL A 102 -3.14 -34.56 6.76
C VAL A 102 -3.94 -35.86 6.98
N MET A 103 -5.23 -35.87 6.62
CA MET A 103 -6.07 -37.06 6.77
C MET A 103 -5.70 -38.19 5.79
N SER A 104 -4.98 -37.90 4.71
CA SER A 104 -4.46 -38.90 3.77
C SER A 104 -3.10 -39.48 4.17
N LEU A 105 -2.45 -38.97 5.23
CA LEU A 105 -1.16 -39.48 5.71
C LEU A 105 -1.34 -40.85 6.37
N SER A 106 -0.38 -41.76 6.18
CA SER A 106 -0.32 -43.01 6.93
C SER A 106 0.09 -42.74 8.38
N ILE A 107 -0.22 -43.69 9.28
CA ILE A 107 0.15 -43.60 10.71
C ILE A 107 1.66 -43.39 10.86
N GLU A 108 2.48 -44.12 10.11
CA GLU A 108 3.94 -43.97 10.11
C GLU A 108 4.42 -42.58 9.68
N GLN A 109 3.69 -41.92 8.76
CA GLN A 109 4.00 -40.56 8.34
C GLN A 109 3.55 -39.53 9.37
N THR A 110 2.41 -39.78 10.04
CA THR A 110 1.86 -38.91 11.07
C THR A 110 2.72 -38.89 12.32
N ASP A 111 3.33 -40.05 12.70
CA ASP A 111 4.21 -40.15 13.85
C ASP A 111 5.50 -39.31 13.73
N LYS A 112 5.90 -38.94 12.51
CA LYS A 112 7.02 -38.00 12.27
C LYS A 112 6.68 -36.54 12.64
N PHE A 113 5.42 -36.22 12.78
CA PHE A 113 4.96 -34.90 13.15
C PHE A 113 4.22 -34.95 14.49
N THR A 114 4.51 -33.99 15.37
CA THR A 114 3.72 -33.85 16.60
C THR A 114 2.36 -33.24 16.24
N THR A 115 1.29 -33.68 16.90
CA THR A 115 -0.06 -33.13 16.69
C THR A 115 -0.10 -31.59 16.84
N GLY A 116 0.63 -31.05 17.82
CA GLY A 116 0.78 -29.63 18.03
C GLY A 116 1.41 -28.89 16.83
N SER A 117 2.44 -29.49 16.19
CA SER A 117 3.08 -28.94 15.01
C SER A 117 2.09 -28.85 13.81
N LEU A 118 1.30 -29.90 13.61
CA LEU A 118 0.29 -29.91 12.53
C LEU A 118 -0.80 -28.85 12.76
N VAL A 119 -1.29 -28.73 14.00
CA VAL A 119 -2.27 -27.70 14.36
C VAL A 119 -1.69 -26.30 14.14
N THR A 120 -0.47 -26.03 14.58
CA THR A 120 0.18 -24.72 14.37
C THR A 120 0.32 -24.38 12.89
N ARG A 121 0.71 -25.33 12.04
CA ARG A 121 0.79 -25.13 10.59
C ARG A 121 -0.57 -24.85 9.97
N MET A 122 -1.60 -25.56 10.37
CA MET A 122 -2.96 -25.36 9.83
C MET A 122 -3.60 -24.05 10.29
N THR A 123 -3.18 -23.51 11.42
CA THR A 123 -3.73 -22.27 11.97
C THR A 123 -2.84 -21.07 11.65
N ASN A 124 -1.62 -21.04 12.17
CA ASN A 124 -0.77 -19.86 12.11
C ASN A 124 -0.09 -19.68 10.73
N ASP A 125 0.49 -20.75 10.16
CA ASP A 125 1.22 -20.63 8.88
C ASP A 125 0.26 -20.29 7.74
N ILE A 126 -0.94 -20.88 7.73
CA ILE A 126 -1.96 -20.53 6.74
C ILE A 126 -2.43 -19.09 6.94
N THR A 127 -2.60 -18.62 8.17
CA THR A 127 -2.99 -17.23 8.44
C THR A 127 -1.92 -16.25 7.93
N GLN A 128 -0.64 -16.51 8.19
CA GLN A 128 0.45 -15.70 7.64
C GLN A 128 0.47 -15.70 6.11
N THR A 129 0.14 -16.84 5.48
CA THR A 129 0.04 -16.94 4.03
C THR A 129 -1.12 -16.09 3.50
N VAL A 130 -2.26 -16.10 4.18
CA VAL A 130 -3.44 -15.27 3.84
C VAL A 130 -3.09 -13.79 3.92
N ASP A 131 -2.45 -13.36 5.00
CA ASP A 131 -2.02 -11.97 5.20
C ASP A 131 -1.01 -11.54 4.13
N PHE A 132 -0.09 -12.42 3.75
CA PHE A 132 0.86 -12.18 2.68
C PHE A 132 0.17 -12.04 1.32
N VAL A 133 -0.81 -12.88 1.00
CA VAL A 133 -1.61 -12.79 -0.23
C VAL A 133 -2.39 -11.48 -0.26
N GLU A 134 -3.01 -11.08 0.85
CA GLU A 134 -3.71 -9.79 0.94
C GLU A 134 -2.78 -8.61 0.68
N MET A 135 -1.60 -8.63 1.31
CA MET A 135 -0.59 -7.59 1.11
C MET A 135 -0.14 -7.51 -0.36
N ILE A 136 0.13 -8.66 -1.00
CA ILE A 136 0.51 -8.69 -2.43
C ILE A 136 -0.60 -8.12 -3.29
N LEU A 137 -1.83 -8.55 -3.13
CA LEU A 137 -2.97 -8.08 -3.92
C LEU A 137 -3.14 -6.57 -3.84
N ARG A 138 -2.91 -5.97 -2.67
CA ARG A 138 -3.02 -4.53 -2.47
C ARG A 138 -1.79 -3.76 -2.99
N MET A 139 -0.58 -4.22 -2.65
CA MET A 139 0.65 -3.47 -2.95
C MET A 139 1.15 -3.66 -4.38
N LEU A 140 1.08 -4.88 -4.92
CA LEU A 140 1.63 -5.20 -6.24
C LEU A 140 0.95 -4.43 -7.38
N VAL A 141 -0.31 -4.12 -7.23
CA VAL A 141 -1.08 -3.36 -8.24
C VAL A 141 -0.98 -1.86 -7.97
N ARG A 142 -1.12 -1.44 -6.72
CA ARG A 142 -1.15 -0.02 -6.33
C ARG A 142 0.19 0.67 -6.61
N SER A 143 1.32 0.06 -6.21
CA SER A 143 2.64 0.71 -6.29
C SER A 143 3.09 1.03 -7.73
N PRO A 144 2.99 0.10 -8.72
CA PRO A 144 3.33 0.43 -10.10
C PRO A 144 2.42 1.50 -10.70
N MET A 145 1.13 1.49 -10.35
CA MET A 145 0.19 2.49 -10.84
C MET A 145 0.51 3.89 -10.31
N PHE A 146 0.83 4.01 -9.01
CA PHE A 146 1.29 5.27 -8.45
C PHE A 146 2.59 5.74 -9.07
N PHE A 147 3.53 4.82 -9.30
CA PHE A 147 4.81 5.17 -9.91
C PHE A 147 4.64 5.69 -11.34
N ILE A 148 3.90 4.98 -12.18
CA ILE A 148 3.67 5.35 -13.57
C ILE A 148 2.81 6.63 -13.63
N GLY A 149 1.69 6.66 -12.92
CA GLY A 149 0.76 7.79 -12.91
C GLY A 149 1.39 9.05 -12.33
N GLY A 150 2.11 8.94 -11.20
CA GLY A 150 2.82 10.05 -10.58
C GLY A 150 3.95 10.60 -11.45
N THR A 151 4.72 9.71 -12.09
CA THR A 151 5.77 10.13 -13.06
C THR A 151 5.17 10.87 -14.24
N PHE A 152 4.12 10.32 -14.84
CA PHE A 152 3.44 10.96 -15.96
C PHE A 152 2.89 12.34 -15.58
N MET A 153 2.27 12.43 -14.42
CA MET A 153 1.70 13.67 -13.92
C MET A 153 2.77 14.73 -13.63
N LEU A 154 3.87 14.33 -13.00
CA LEU A 154 5.00 15.23 -12.73
C LEU A 154 5.59 15.83 -14.02
N LEU A 155 5.79 14.97 -15.04
CA LEU A 155 6.29 15.40 -16.35
C LEU A 155 5.29 16.31 -17.08
N SER A 156 4.00 16.10 -16.89
CA SER A 156 2.94 16.91 -17.50
C SER A 156 2.85 18.31 -16.87
N LEU A 157 3.11 18.43 -15.57
CA LEU A 157 3.11 19.71 -14.86
C LEU A 157 4.34 20.56 -15.22
N ASN A 158 5.51 19.98 -15.21
CA ASN A 158 6.74 20.68 -15.61
C ASN A 158 7.83 19.68 -16.03
N PRO A 159 8.22 19.66 -17.33
CA PRO A 159 9.26 18.76 -17.84
C PRO A 159 10.61 18.89 -17.15
N SER A 160 10.93 20.06 -16.58
CA SER A 160 12.19 20.28 -15.85
C SER A 160 12.30 19.38 -14.59
N PHE A 161 11.19 19.01 -13.98
CA PHE A 161 11.19 18.04 -12.86
C PHE A 161 11.59 16.63 -13.28
N GLY A 162 11.46 16.29 -14.57
CA GLY A 162 11.95 15.03 -15.12
C GLY A 162 13.43 14.78 -14.85
N THR A 163 14.26 15.82 -14.96
CA THR A 163 15.70 15.72 -14.67
C THR A 163 15.95 15.43 -13.18
N VAL A 164 15.21 16.07 -12.29
CA VAL A 164 15.29 15.82 -10.84
C VAL A 164 14.87 14.38 -10.51
N LEU A 165 13.79 13.90 -11.11
CA LEU A 165 13.31 12.54 -10.93
C LEU A 165 14.34 11.52 -11.43
N LEU A 166 14.94 11.77 -12.58
CA LEU A 166 15.94 10.90 -13.21
C LEU A 166 17.22 10.79 -12.37
N CYS A 167 17.57 11.83 -11.62
CA CYS A 167 18.67 11.80 -10.65
C CYS A 167 18.28 11.17 -9.31
N ALA A 168 17.06 11.43 -8.82
CA ALA A 168 16.60 10.97 -7.51
C ALA A 168 16.31 9.46 -7.48
N LEU A 169 15.74 8.91 -8.56
CA LEU A 169 15.38 7.49 -8.61
C LEU A 169 16.58 6.54 -8.45
N PRO A 170 17.71 6.70 -9.20
CA PRO A 170 18.88 5.86 -9.00
C PRO A 170 19.45 5.95 -7.59
N VAL A 171 19.49 7.16 -7.01
CA VAL A 171 19.96 7.36 -5.64
C VAL A 171 19.09 6.61 -4.65
N MET A 172 17.75 6.70 -4.78
CA MET A 172 16.80 5.95 -3.95
C MET A 172 17.00 4.44 -4.08
N VAL A 173 17.16 3.93 -5.30
CA VAL A 173 17.37 2.48 -5.54
C VAL A 173 18.66 2.01 -4.91
N VAL A 174 19.77 2.73 -5.09
CA VAL A 174 21.07 2.40 -4.47
C VAL A 174 20.96 2.41 -2.95
N MET A 175 20.31 3.44 -2.37
CA MET A 175 20.11 3.54 -0.93
C MET A 175 19.26 2.40 -0.38
N LEU A 176 18.17 2.02 -1.08
CA LEU A 176 17.32 0.88 -0.72
C LEU A 176 18.11 -0.44 -0.75
N LEU A 177 18.87 -0.69 -1.81
CA LEU A 177 19.68 -1.88 -1.92
C LEU A 177 20.74 -1.94 -0.80
N PHE A 178 21.38 -0.83 -0.50
CA PHE A 178 22.34 -0.73 0.61
C PHE A 178 21.69 -1.06 1.96
N ILE A 179 20.51 -0.49 2.24
CA ILE A 179 19.75 -0.75 3.49
C ILE A 179 19.38 -2.23 3.58
N VAL A 180 18.83 -2.82 2.51
CA VAL A 180 18.44 -4.24 2.49
C VAL A 180 19.64 -5.14 2.73
N MET A 181 20.74 -4.94 2.00
CA MET A 181 21.98 -5.72 2.16
C MET A 181 22.56 -5.61 3.57
N ARG A 182 22.43 -4.47 4.21
CA ARG A 182 22.93 -4.26 5.57
C ARG A 182 21.98 -4.83 6.64
N SER A 183 20.69 -4.83 6.39
CA SER A 183 19.66 -5.27 7.34
C SER A 183 19.58 -6.80 7.45
N VAL A 184 19.73 -7.53 6.33
CA VAL A 184 19.63 -9.00 6.31
C VAL A 184 20.55 -9.69 7.32
N PRO A 185 21.86 -9.39 7.39
CA PRO A 185 22.74 -10.03 8.38
C PRO A 185 22.40 -9.63 9.81
N ILE A 186 21.91 -8.40 10.05
CA ILE A 186 21.51 -7.94 11.38
C ILE A 186 20.29 -8.74 11.87
N PHE A 187 19.30 -8.96 11.01
CA PHE A 187 18.13 -9.79 11.34
C PHE A 187 18.53 -11.20 11.76
N SER A 188 19.47 -11.83 11.06
CA SER A 188 19.95 -13.17 11.43
C SER A 188 20.63 -13.21 12.81
N VAL A 189 21.36 -12.16 13.17
CA VAL A 189 21.98 -12.04 14.52
C VAL A 189 20.92 -11.84 15.59
N VAL A 190 19.92 -10.98 15.34
CA VAL A 190 18.81 -10.76 16.26
C VAL A 190 18.04 -12.04 16.50
N GLN A 191 17.74 -12.79 15.44
CA GLN A 191 17.03 -14.07 15.53
C GLN A 191 17.78 -15.09 16.39
N LYS A 192 19.08 -15.25 16.17
CA LYS A 192 19.91 -16.12 17.01
C LYS A 192 19.93 -15.73 18.49
N LYS A 193 19.91 -14.42 18.78
CA LYS A 193 19.84 -13.94 20.17
C LYS A 193 18.46 -14.17 20.79
N LEU A 194 17.39 -13.99 20.02
CA LEU A 194 16.03 -14.33 20.43
C LEU A 194 15.86 -15.81 20.74
N ASP A 195 16.39 -16.69 19.87
CA ASP A 195 16.38 -18.14 20.09
C ASP A 195 17.10 -18.52 21.38
N ARG A 196 18.25 -17.86 21.66
CA ARG A 196 18.98 -18.05 22.91
C ARG A 196 18.19 -17.60 24.14
N VAL A 197 17.51 -16.44 24.07
CA VAL A 197 16.63 -15.97 25.16
C VAL A 197 15.50 -16.98 25.40
N ASN A 198 14.83 -17.43 24.34
CA ASN A 198 13.76 -18.41 24.42
C ASN A 198 14.26 -19.73 25.05
N SER A 199 15.45 -20.19 24.66
CA SER A 199 16.09 -21.40 25.25
C SER A 199 16.33 -21.24 26.75
N VAL A 200 16.91 -20.10 27.19
CA VAL A 200 17.16 -19.82 28.61
C VAL A 200 15.86 -19.72 29.40
N VAL A 201 14.82 -19.08 28.84
CA VAL A 201 13.50 -19.00 29.48
C VAL A 201 12.89 -20.37 29.63
N GLN A 202 12.97 -21.21 28.60
CA GLN A 202 12.45 -22.58 28.64
C GLN A 202 13.19 -23.46 29.65
N GLU A 203 14.51 -23.30 29.75
CA GLU A 203 15.35 -23.98 30.75
C GLU A 203 14.98 -23.53 32.18
N ASN A 204 14.82 -22.24 32.42
CA ASN A 204 14.41 -21.73 33.72
C ASN A 204 13.00 -22.17 34.13
N VAL A 205 12.04 -22.18 33.21
CA VAL A 205 10.66 -22.67 33.47
C VAL A 205 10.67 -24.18 33.77
N SER A 206 11.48 -24.96 33.04
CA SER A 206 11.63 -26.38 33.28
C SER A 206 12.37 -26.67 34.62
N GLY A 207 13.42 -25.89 34.91
CA GLY A 207 14.21 -25.99 36.15
C GLY A 207 13.44 -25.52 37.39
N ALA A 208 12.51 -24.61 37.28
CA ALA A 208 11.68 -24.13 38.39
C ALA A 208 10.83 -25.23 39.02
N ARG A 209 10.50 -26.29 38.26
CA ARG A 209 9.80 -27.45 38.74
C ARG A 209 10.68 -28.33 39.65
N VAL A 210 11.99 -28.39 39.37
CA VAL A 210 12.96 -29.17 40.14
C VAL A 210 13.35 -28.45 41.45
N VAL A 211 13.37 -27.09 41.42
CA VAL A 211 13.69 -26.28 42.61
C VAL A 211 12.54 -26.23 43.63
N LYS A 212 11.28 -26.45 43.17
CA LYS A 212 10.10 -26.48 44.05
C LYS A 212 9.77 -27.89 44.61
N ALA A 213 10.43 -28.92 44.14
CA ALA A 213 10.31 -30.27 44.66
C ALA A 213 11.39 -30.54 45.73
#